data_673770af8bb15db635a60ef0c86c54f8
#
_entry.id   673770af8bb15db635a60ef0c86c54f8
#
_cell.length_a   1.000
_cell.length_b   1.000
_cell.length_c   1.000
_cell.angle_alpha   90.00
_cell.angle_beta   90.00
_cell.angle_gamma   90.00
#
_symmetry.space_group_name_H-M   'P 1'
#
loop_
_entity.id
_entity.type
_entity.pdbx_description
1 polymer ?
#
loop_
_entity_poly.entity_id
_entity_poly.type
_entity_poly.pdbx_seq_one_letter_code
_entity_poly.pdbx_strand_id
1 'polypeptide(L)'
;MAFIKINKENFYHNLNQIALKTGSKDKIAIVLKDNAYGHGLTLIAKLASEFGIKHAVVRKTAEAQQIEAFFETILVLGDSIAKHDKYHYTINSLSEISKAQAGAKVELKVDTGMHRNGIAIHQVEEALEAIKKQGLELVGIMTHYRSADELSSELFWQQKQFESVKEQVRKAGFENVHIHSHNSAAILRSKMFSEDLVRVGIGAYGYDELPHPFDETALKPILSLHAKKVSTRVLTVGQRVGYGGDYTAGKNMTVSTYDIGYGDGWCRGDADKAFITAEALPILGRVSMDFISLESEKEEICVMNNAQEAAKQLQTISYEVITALHADIERRLA
;
A
#
# COMPACT_ATOMS: atom_id res chain seq x y z
N MET A 1 15.94 -16.88 -10.98
CA MET A 1 16.00 -15.84 -9.94
C MET A 1 14.67 -15.84 -9.21
N ALA A 2 14.67 -15.35 -7.97
CA ALA A 2 13.47 -15.15 -7.16
C ALA A 2 12.41 -14.35 -7.95
N PHE A 3 11.15 -14.54 -7.64
CA PHE A 3 10.04 -13.88 -8.32
C PHE A 3 8.82 -13.80 -7.41
N ILE A 4 7.92 -12.90 -7.78
CA ILE A 4 6.64 -12.68 -7.09
C ILE A 4 5.51 -13.15 -8.00
N LYS A 5 4.59 -13.94 -7.47
CA LYS A 5 3.32 -14.27 -8.13
C LYS A 5 2.24 -13.31 -7.65
N ILE A 6 1.46 -12.77 -8.58
CA ILE A 6 0.31 -11.92 -8.31
C ILE A 6 -0.96 -12.67 -8.71
N ASN A 7 -1.82 -12.93 -7.75
CA ASN A 7 -3.08 -13.62 -7.94
C ASN A 7 -4.17 -12.64 -8.39
N LYS A 8 -4.53 -12.69 -9.68
CA LYS A 8 -5.55 -11.84 -10.30
C LYS A 8 -6.94 -12.08 -9.71
N GLU A 9 -7.30 -13.33 -9.45
CA GLU A 9 -8.63 -13.67 -8.94
C GLU A 9 -8.84 -13.10 -7.53
N ASN A 10 -7.83 -13.23 -6.67
CA ASN A 10 -7.85 -12.66 -5.33
C ASN A 10 -7.94 -11.12 -5.39
N PHE A 11 -7.20 -10.48 -6.31
CA PHE A 11 -7.28 -9.03 -6.49
C PHE A 11 -8.69 -8.57 -6.88
N TYR A 12 -9.31 -9.24 -7.83
CA TYR A 12 -10.68 -8.93 -8.26
C TYR A 12 -11.70 -9.24 -7.16
N HIS A 13 -11.49 -10.33 -6.40
CA HIS A 13 -12.29 -10.63 -5.22
C HIS A 13 -12.25 -9.48 -4.21
N ASN A 14 -11.05 -8.98 -3.87
CA ASN A 14 -10.88 -7.88 -2.91
C ASN A 14 -11.56 -6.59 -3.40
N LEU A 15 -11.37 -6.23 -4.67
CA LEU A 15 -12.04 -5.06 -5.26
C LEU A 15 -13.57 -5.20 -5.24
N ASN A 16 -14.10 -6.41 -5.49
CA ASN A 16 -15.53 -6.67 -5.38
C ASN A 16 -16.03 -6.49 -3.94
N GLN A 17 -15.32 -7.00 -2.93
CA GLN A 17 -15.69 -6.79 -1.52
C GLN A 17 -15.76 -5.31 -1.17
N ILE A 18 -14.79 -4.53 -1.64
CA ILE A 18 -14.76 -3.07 -1.43
C ILE A 18 -15.89 -2.38 -2.18
N ALA A 19 -16.14 -2.75 -3.44
CA ALA A 19 -17.23 -2.20 -4.24
C ALA A 19 -18.61 -2.46 -3.61
N LEU A 20 -18.82 -3.63 -3.01
CA LEU A 20 -20.03 -3.95 -2.25
C LEU A 20 -20.21 -3.04 -1.02
N LYS A 21 -19.13 -2.79 -0.26
CA LYS A 21 -19.18 -1.90 0.90
C LYS A 21 -19.43 -0.43 0.52
N THR A 22 -18.87 0.04 -0.59
CA THR A 22 -19.01 1.43 -1.04
C THR A 22 -20.24 1.67 -1.91
N GLY A 23 -20.89 0.60 -2.35
CA GLY A 23 -22.06 0.62 -3.23
C GLY A 23 -21.73 0.77 -4.73
N SER A 24 -20.48 1.05 -5.11
CA SER A 24 -20.04 1.15 -6.50
C SER A 24 -18.52 1.04 -6.64
N LYS A 25 -18.07 0.38 -7.71
CA LYS A 25 -16.65 0.39 -8.11
C LYS A 25 -16.17 1.77 -8.59
N ASP A 26 -17.08 2.63 -9.10
CA ASP A 26 -16.76 3.98 -9.55
C ASP A 26 -16.33 4.90 -8.38
N LYS A 27 -16.62 4.51 -7.14
CA LYS A 27 -16.15 5.21 -5.94
C LYS A 27 -14.73 4.85 -5.51
N ILE A 28 -14.12 3.86 -6.16
CA ILE A 28 -12.80 3.37 -5.77
C ILE A 28 -11.70 4.17 -6.47
N ALA A 29 -10.89 4.88 -5.69
CA ALA A 29 -9.60 5.40 -6.08
C ALA A 29 -8.51 4.45 -5.55
N ILE A 30 -7.91 3.66 -6.44
CA ILE A 30 -6.91 2.66 -6.04
C ILE A 30 -5.56 3.31 -5.76
N VAL A 31 -4.96 2.97 -4.62
CA VAL A 31 -3.65 3.53 -4.21
C VAL A 31 -2.52 2.65 -4.72
N LEU A 32 -1.76 3.18 -5.68
CA LEU A 32 -0.71 2.47 -6.43
C LEU A 32 0.71 3.00 -6.15
N LYS A 33 0.86 3.92 -5.20
CA LYS A 33 2.17 4.47 -4.84
C LYS A 33 3.16 3.39 -4.41
N ASP A 34 4.45 3.73 -4.46
CA ASP A 34 5.54 2.87 -4.00
C ASP A 34 5.50 1.49 -4.69
N ASN A 35 5.48 1.52 -6.05
CA ASN A 35 5.38 0.33 -6.90
C ASN A 35 4.14 -0.52 -6.61
N ALA A 36 2.96 0.11 -6.44
CA ALA A 36 1.73 -0.55 -6.03
C ALA A 36 1.93 -1.40 -4.75
N TYR A 37 2.52 -0.78 -3.70
CA TYR A 37 2.89 -1.46 -2.45
C TYR A 37 3.76 -2.70 -2.70
N GLY A 38 4.73 -2.60 -3.63
CA GLY A 38 5.63 -3.70 -3.98
C GLY A 38 5.04 -4.74 -4.95
N HIS A 39 3.78 -4.61 -5.37
CA HIS A 39 3.10 -5.59 -6.23
C HIS A 39 3.37 -5.40 -7.73
N GLY A 40 4.01 -4.28 -8.13
CA GLY A 40 4.28 -3.94 -9.53
C GLY A 40 3.28 -2.92 -10.08
N LEU A 41 3.71 -1.66 -10.19
CA LEU A 41 2.86 -0.51 -10.52
C LEU A 41 2.04 -0.73 -11.79
N THR A 42 2.70 -0.98 -12.92
CA THR A 42 2.02 -1.11 -14.22
C THR A 42 1.14 -2.37 -14.29
N LEU A 43 1.57 -3.47 -13.66
CA LEU A 43 0.79 -4.71 -13.62
C LEU A 43 -0.53 -4.51 -12.88
N ILE A 44 -0.48 -3.95 -11.66
CA ILE A 44 -1.68 -3.70 -10.86
C ILE A 44 -2.57 -2.62 -11.48
N ALA A 45 -1.98 -1.56 -12.06
CA ALA A 45 -2.73 -0.54 -12.79
C ALA A 45 -3.56 -1.12 -13.93
N LYS A 46 -2.94 -2.01 -14.73
CA LYS A 46 -3.63 -2.72 -15.81
C LYS A 46 -4.78 -3.57 -15.29
N LEU A 47 -4.55 -4.37 -14.24
CA LEU A 47 -5.60 -5.21 -13.64
C LEU A 47 -6.75 -4.37 -13.04
N ALA A 48 -6.44 -3.26 -12.38
CA ALA A 48 -7.45 -2.36 -11.83
C ALA A 48 -8.31 -1.72 -12.94
N SER A 49 -7.68 -1.30 -14.03
CA SER A 49 -8.39 -0.76 -15.21
C SER A 49 -9.26 -1.84 -15.90
N GLU A 50 -8.75 -3.06 -16.06
CA GLU A 50 -9.53 -4.19 -16.59
C GLU A 50 -10.75 -4.52 -15.71
N PHE A 51 -10.64 -4.37 -14.40
CA PHE A 51 -11.76 -4.50 -13.46
C PHE A 51 -12.78 -3.36 -13.60
N GLY A 52 -12.37 -2.21 -14.15
CA GLY A 52 -13.18 -1.02 -14.40
C GLY A 52 -13.01 0.08 -13.35
N ILE A 53 -11.88 0.11 -12.62
CA ILE A 53 -11.51 1.23 -11.76
C ILE A 53 -11.04 2.40 -12.63
N LYS A 54 -11.55 3.61 -12.34
CA LYS A 54 -11.31 4.82 -13.13
C LYS A 54 -10.32 5.79 -12.47
N HIS A 55 -10.13 5.68 -11.16
CA HIS A 55 -9.37 6.61 -10.34
C HIS A 55 -8.18 5.93 -9.68
N ALA A 56 -7.00 6.54 -9.78
CA ALA A 56 -5.80 6.07 -9.12
C ALA A 56 -5.19 7.13 -8.20
N VAL A 57 -4.40 6.69 -7.22
CA VAL A 57 -3.66 7.55 -6.30
C VAL A 57 -2.21 7.09 -6.27
N VAL A 58 -1.29 7.99 -6.56
CA VAL A 58 0.15 7.75 -6.55
C VAL A 58 0.88 8.78 -5.69
N ARG A 59 2.16 8.55 -5.45
CA ARG A 59 2.97 9.47 -4.67
C ARG A 59 3.53 10.61 -5.50
N LYS A 60 4.02 10.31 -6.72
CA LYS A 60 4.78 11.22 -7.58
C LYS A 60 4.24 11.24 -9.01
N THR A 61 4.49 12.33 -9.71
CA THR A 61 4.18 12.48 -11.15
C THR A 61 4.83 11.39 -12.01
N ALA A 62 6.06 10.99 -11.68
CA ALA A 62 6.76 9.91 -12.39
C ALA A 62 6.04 8.54 -12.30
N GLU A 63 5.32 8.26 -11.21
CA GLU A 63 4.45 7.08 -11.12
C GLU A 63 3.18 7.29 -11.95
N ALA A 64 2.58 8.49 -11.90
CA ALA A 64 1.39 8.81 -12.68
C ALA A 64 1.62 8.61 -14.19
N GLN A 65 2.76 9.07 -14.71
CA GLN A 65 3.13 8.94 -16.11
C GLN A 65 3.19 7.48 -16.59
N GLN A 66 3.60 6.54 -15.73
CA GLN A 66 3.68 5.12 -16.07
C GLN A 66 2.30 4.45 -16.21
N ILE A 67 1.27 5.02 -15.60
CA ILE A 67 -0.08 4.43 -15.53
C ILE A 67 -1.17 5.31 -16.15
N GLU A 68 -0.81 6.42 -16.76
CA GLU A 68 -1.73 7.42 -17.32
C GLU A 68 -2.75 6.84 -18.30
N ALA A 69 -2.32 5.85 -19.09
CA ALA A 69 -3.18 5.21 -20.09
C ALA A 69 -4.34 4.40 -19.46
N PHE A 70 -4.26 4.03 -18.18
CA PHE A 70 -5.20 3.12 -17.52
C PHE A 70 -6.32 3.82 -16.78
N PHE A 71 -6.21 5.12 -16.48
CA PHE A 71 -7.15 5.81 -15.60
C PHE A 71 -7.72 7.10 -16.21
N GLU A 72 -8.92 7.47 -15.77
CA GLU A 72 -9.55 8.75 -16.11
C GLU A 72 -8.93 9.89 -15.29
N THR A 73 -8.67 9.66 -13.99
CA THR A 73 -8.00 10.63 -13.10
C THR A 73 -6.93 9.96 -12.24
N ILE A 74 -5.87 10.69 -11.94
CA ILE A 74 -4.77 10.24 -11.07
C ILE A 74 -4.45 11.32 -10.05
N LEU A 75 -4.67 11.02 -8.77
CA LEU A 75 -4.29 11.92 -7.67
C LEU A 75 -2.82 11.72 -7.33
N VAL A 76 -2.03 12.79 -7.44
CA VAL A 76 -0.62 12.85 -7.05
C VAL A 76 -0.51 13.45 -5.65
N LEU A 77 -0.02 12.65 -4.68
CA LEU A 77 -0.04 13.01 -3.26
C LEU A 77 1.06 14.00 -2.85
N GLY A 78 2.15 14.10 -3.60
CA GLY A 78 3.24 15.01 -3.24
C GLY A 78 4.23 15.15 -4.38
N ASP A 79 4.11 16.28 -5.10
CA ASP A 79 5.03 16.70 -6.17
C ASP A 79 4.75 18.16 -6.51
N SER A 80 5.54 18.75 -7.42
CA SER A 80 5.29 20.09 -7.96
C SER A 80 3.95 20.10 -8.72
N ILE A 81 3.10 21.07 -8.41
CA ILE A 81 1.74 21.18 -8.95
C ILE A 81 1.81 21.81 -10.36
N ALA A 82 1.50 21.01 -11.37
CA ALA A 82 1.53 21.39 -12.77
C ALA A 82 0.16 21.19 -13.43
N LYS A 83 -0.10 21.91 -14.53
CA LYS A 83 -1.33 21.73 -15.30
C LYS A 83 -1.28 20.43 -16.09
N HIS A 84 -2.29 19.59 -15.91
CA HIS A 84 -2.47 18.33 -16.63
C HIS A 84 -3.95 17.95 -16.70
N ASP A 85 -4.38 17.31 -17.77
CA ASP A 85 -5.81 17.01 -17.97
C ASP A 85 -6.32 15.93 -17.00
N LYS A 86 -5.50 14.91 -16.69
CA LYS A 86 -5.86 13.78 -15.85
C LYS A 86 -5.31 13.83 -14.42
N TYR A 87 -4.27 14.65 -14.16
CA TYR A 87 -3.64 14.67 -12.85
C TYR A 87 -4.28 15.71 -11.95
N HIS A 88 -4.65 15.27 -10.76
CA HIS A 88 -5.04 16.09 -9.63
C HIS A 88 -3.87 16.13 -8.65
N TYR A 89 -3.49 17.28 -8.17
CA TYR A 89 -2.37 17.41 -7.23
C TYR A 89 -2.86 17.78 -5.85
N THR A 90 -2.34 17.09 -4.84
CA THR A 90 -2.66 17.37 -3.45
C THR A 90 -1.97 18.64 -2.99
N ILE A 91 -2.73 19.61 -2.45
CA ILE A 91 -2.20 20.74 -1.68
C ILE A 91 -2.01 20.27 -0.23
N ASN A 92 -0.76 20.19 0.22
CA ASN A 92 -0.38 19.76 1.56
C ASN A 92 -0.03 20.93 2.49
N SER A 93 0.24 22.14 1.94
CA SER A 93 0.57 23.35 2.68
C SER A 93 0.17 24.62 1.92
N LEU A 94 -0.06 25.74 2.64
CA LEU A 94 -0.36 27.03 2.01
C LEU A 94 0.75 27.48 1.05
N SER A 95 2.01 27.19 1.38
CA SER A 95 3.16 27.61 0.57
C SER A 95 3.23 26.92 -0.80
N GLU A 96 2.54 25.78 -1.01
CA GLU A 96 2.48 25.11 -2.30
C GLU A 96 1.55 25.84 -3.28
N ILE A 97 0.50 26.51 -2.78
CA ILE A 97 -0.50 27.18 -3.61
C ILE A 97 0.15 28.24 -4.49
N SER A 98 0.99 29.10 -3.93
CA SER A 98 1.65 30.19 -4.67
C SER A 98 2.68 29.70 -5.71
N LYS A 99 3.15 28.46 -5.58
CA LYS A 99 4.13 27.82 -6.48
C LYS A 99 3.45 26.99 -7.57
N ALA A 100 2.15 26.73 -7.44
CA ALA A 100 1.40 25.91 -8.36
C ALA A 100 1.18 26.63 -9.69
N GLN A 101 1.19 25.89 -10.78
CA GLN A 101 0.88 26.40 -12.11
C GLN A 101 -0.62 26.74 -12.22
N ALA A 102 -0.94 27.94 -12.67
CA ALA A 102 -2.34 28.35 -12.89
C ALA A 102 -3.07 27.38 -13.85
N GLY A 103 -4.33 27.09 -13.55
CA GLY A 103 -5.16 26.13 -14.28
C GLY A 103 -4.86 24.67 -13.94
N ALA A 104 -4.00 24.38 -12.93
CA ALA A 104 -3.81 23.05 -12.43
C ALA A 104 -5.02 22.58 -11.60
N LYS A 105 -5.39 21.30 -11.74
CA LYS A 105 -6.42 20.64 -10.92
C LYS A 105 -5.82 20.25 -9.59
N VAL A 106 -6.44 20.67 -8.50
CA VAL A 106 -5.92 20.42 -7.15
C VAL A 106 -6.97 19.84 -6.22
N GLU A 107 -6.51 19.06 -5.27
CA GLU A 107 -7.32 18.56 -4.15
C GLU A 107 -6.74 19.08 -2.83
N LEU A 108 -7.57 19.75 -2.06
CA LEU A 108 -7.17 20.33 -0.79
C LEU A 108 -7.16 19.28 0.30
N LYS A 109 -5.98 18.97 0.82
CA LYS A 109 -5.83 18.09 1.97
C LYS A 109 -5.91 18.89 3.26
N VAL A 110 -6.86 18.53 4.14
CA VAL A 110 -7.04 19.17 5.44
C VAL A 110 -6.62 18.23 6.55
N ASP A 111 -5.81 18.73 7.47
CA ASP A 111 -5.40 17.99 8.66
C ASP A 111 -6.49 18.06 9.72
N THR A 112 -7.21 16.98 9.89
CA THR A 112 -8.26 16.83 10.90
C THR A 112 -7.79 16.06 12.15
N GLY A 113 -6.47 15.84 12.30
CA GLY A 113 -5.91 15.19 13.48
C GLY A 113 -4.80 14.17 13.21
N MET A 114 -4.37 13.98 11.94
CA MET A 114 -3.21 13.14 11.61
C MET A 114 -1.88 13.82 11.99
N HIS A 115 -1.82 15.16 11.95
CA HIS A 115 -0.67 16.01 12.28
C HIS A 115 0.63 15.64 11.55
N ARG A 116 0.49 15.31 10.26
CA ARG A 116 1.62 14.96 9.40
C ARG A 116 1.81 15.94 8.25
N ASN A 117 0.77 16.19 7.48
CA ASN A 117 0.68 17.19 6.41
C ASN A 117 -0.79 17.49 6.09
N GLY A 118 -1.05 18.61 5.45
CA GLY A 118 -2.39 19.15 5.17
C GLY A 118 -2.57 20.53 5.78
N ILE A 119 -3.55 21.27 5.29
CA ILE A 119 -3.92 22.61 5.79
C ILE A 119 -4.63 22.44 7.14
N ALA A 120 -4.28 23.25 8.13
CA ALA A 120 -4.99 23.27 9.39
C ALA A 120 -6.44 23.78 9.19
N ILE A 121 -7.41 23.27 9.97
CA ILE A 121 -8.84 23.60 9.77
C ILE A 121 -9.09 25.13 9.79
N HIS A 122 -8.40 25.85 10.67
CA HIS A 122 -8.53 27.32 10.77
C HIS A 122 -7.92 28.10 9.60
N GLN A 123 -7.14 27.43 8.73
CA GLN A 123 -6.52 28.01 7.54
C GLN A 123 -7.27 27.65 6.24
N VAL A 124 -8.37 26.92 6.33
CA VAL A 124 -9.11 26.45 5.15
C VAL A 124 -9.63 27.63 4.31
N GLU A 125 -10.20 28.67 4.94
CA GLU A 125 -10.68 29.85 4.23
C GLU A 125 -9.55 30.57 3.49
N GLU A 126 -8.41 30.79 4.14
CA GLU A 126 -7.21 31.36 3.54
C GLU A 126 -6.73 30.54 2.33
N ALA A 127 -6.72 29.21 2.47
CA ALA A 127 -6.33 28.31 1.37
C ALA A 127 -7.28 28.41 0.18
N LEU A 128 -8.59 28.46 0.42
CA LEU A 128 -9.60 28.56 -0.64
C LEU A 128 -9.51 29.91 -1.38
N GLU A 129 -9.26 31.00 -0.68
CA GLU A 129 -9.01 32.32 -1.29
C GLU A 129 -7.72 32.31 -2.11
N ALA A 130 -6.64 31.71 -1.59
CA ALA A 130 -5.37 31.60 -2.29
C ALA A 130 -5.50 30.73 -3.56
N ILE A 131 -6.26 29.63 -3.53
CA ILE A 131 -6.57 28.77 -4.67
C ILE A 131 -7.27 29.59 -5.78
N LYS A 132 -8.30 30.36 -5.43
CA LYS A 132 -8.99 31.24 -6.37
C LYS A 132 -8.06 32.29 -6.96
N LYS A 133 -7.27 32.95 -6.12
CA LYS A 133 -6.32 33.99 -6.53
C LYS A 133 -5.24 33.45 -7.47
N GLN A 134 -4.75 32.25 -7.23
CA GLN A 134 -3.74 31.57 -8.06
C GLN A 134 -4.33 31.04 -9.38
N GLY A 135 -5.67 31.03 -9.53
CA GLY A 135 -6.34 30.46 -10.69
C GLY A 135 -6.24 28.96 -10.80
N LEU A 136 -6.24 28.26 -9.66
CA LEU A 136 -6.27 26.81 -9.60
C LEU A 136 -7.70 26.29 -9.66
N GLU A 137 -7.88 25.08 -10.18
CA GLU A 137 -9.16 24.38 -10.21
C GLU A 137 -9.25 23.43 -9.01
N LEU A 138 -10.02 23.79 -7.97
CA LEU A 138 -10.28 22.90 -6.85
C LEU A 138 -11.28 21.83 -7.28
N VAL A 139 -10.80 20.58 -7.44
CA VAL A 139 -11.61 19.43 -7.88
C VAL A 139 -11.94 18.45 -6.76
N GLY A 140 -11.28 18.55 -5.61
CA GLY A 140 -11.55 17.68 -4.48
C GLY A 140 -11.07 18.23 -3.14
N ILE A 141 -11.62 17.67 -2.07
CA ILE A 141 -11.16 17.88 -0.69
C ILE A 141 -10.99 16.53 0.01
N MET A 142 -9.94 16.41 0.81
CA MET A 142 -9.67 15.18 1.53
C MET A 142 -9.07 15.38 2.91
N THR A 143 -9.23 14.36 3.74
CA THR A 143 -8.43 14.16 4.95
C THR A 143 -7.88 12.74 5.01
N HIS A 144 -7.10 12.41 6.05
CA HIS A 144 -6.60 11.05 6.28
C HIS A 144 -6.78 10.68 7.74
N TYR A 145 -7.48 9.59 8.00
CA TYR A 145 -7.72 9.09 9.35
C TYR A 145 -6.49 8.37 9.90
N ARG A 146 -6.09 8.74 11.12
CA ARG A 146 -4.90 8.17 11.79
C ARG A 146 -5.18 6.85 12.50
N SER A 147 -6.39 6.71 13.06
CA SER A 147 -6.77 5.61 13.96
C SER A 147 -8.05 4.91 13.49
N ALA A 148 -8.21 4.73 12.16
CA ALA A 148 -9.36 4.01 11.63
C ALA A 148 -9.29 2.50 11.94
N ASP A 149 -8.10 1.98 12.16
CA ASP A 149 -7.74 0.62 12.53
C ASP A 149 -7.71 0.36 14.04
N GLU A 150 -8.04 1.37 14.87
CA GLU A 150 -8.03 1.25 16.32
C GLU A 150 -9.45 1.21 16.92
N LEU A 151 -9.61 0.51 18.05
CA LEU A 151 -10.82 0.53 18.88
C LEU A 151 -10.87 1.82 19.74
N SER A 152 -11.07 2.95 19.06
CA SER A 152 -11.13 4.26 19.70
C SER A 152 -12.24 5.13 19.10
N SER A 153 -12.56 6.26 19.74
CA SER A 153 -13.48 7.28 19.22
C SER A 153 -12.82 8.25 18.21
N GLU A 154 -11.52 8.14 18.00
CA GLU A 154 -10.72 9.06 17.19
C GLU A 154 -11.22 9.18 15.74
N LEU A 155 -11.63 8.08 15.13
CA LEU A 155 -12.21 8.09 13.79
C LEU A 155 -13.44 9.03 13.72
N PHE A 156 -14.36 8.89 14.66
CA PHE A 156 -15.60 9.70 14.69
C PHE A 156 -15.30 11.19 14.99
N TRP A 157 -14.30 11.45 15.83
CA TRP A 157 -13.85 12.80 16.09
C TRP A 157 -13.27 13.45 14.83
N GLN A 158 -12.39 12.75 14.08
CA GLN A 158 -11.84 13.25 12.82
C GLN A 158 -12.94 13.43 11.76
N GLN A 159 -13.92 12.54 11.68
CA GLN A 159 -15.08 12.67 10.79
C GLN A 159 -15.85 13.97 11.09
N LYS A 160 -16.14 14.22 12.39
CA LYS A 160 -16.82 15.45 12.80
C LYS A 160 -16.01 16.72 12.44
N GLN A 161 -14.70 16.70 12.60
CA GLN A 161 -13.83 17.80 12.16
C GLN A 161 -13.94 18.00 10.62
N PHE A 162 -13.94 16.92 9.86
CA PHE A 162 -14.03 17.00 8.41
C PHE A 162 -15.40 17.51 7.93
N GLU A 163 -16.49 17.24 8.62
CA GLU A 163 -17.81 17.85 8.31
C GLU A 163 -17.74 19.39 8.37
N SER A 164 -17.05 19.97 9.35
CA SER A 164 -16.89 21.44 9.42
C SER A 164 -16.08 21.99 8.23
N VAL A 165 -15.13 21.22 7.71
CA VAL A 165 -14.37 21.58 6.51
C VAL A 165 -15.26 21.57 5.27
N LYS A 166 -16.10 20.54 5.11
CA LYS A 166 -17.08 20.46 4.00
C LYS A 166 -18.01 21.67 3.98
N GLU A 167 -18.44 22.13 5.16
CA GLU A 167 -19.27 23.34 5.26
C GLU A 167 -18.52 24.62 4.86
N GLN A 168 -17.25 24.78 5.27
CA GLN A 168 -16.43 25.93 4.89
C GLN A 168 -16.24 25.98 3.37
N VAL A 169 -15.92 24.84 2.74
CA VAL A 169 -15.74 24.72 1.29
C VAL A 169 -17.02 25.09 0.53
N ARG A 170 -18.18 24.59 0.99
CA ARG A 170 -19.48 24.93 0.39
C ARG A 170 -19.81 26.41 0.54
N LYS A 171 -19.61 27.01 1.72
CA LYS A 171 -19.79 28.44 1.96
C LYS A 171 -18.90 29.31 1.09
N ALA A 172 -17.70 28.84 0.76
CA ALA A 172 -16.79 29.52 -0.15
C ALA A 172 -17.19 29.41 -1.64
N GLY A 173 -18.31 28.72 -1.96
CA GLY A 173 -18.85 28.60 -3.31
C GLY A 173 -18.25 27.47 -4.16
N PHE A 174 -17.61 26.48 -3.55
CA PHE A 174 -17.13 25.28 -4.23
C PHE A 174 -18.15 24.15 -4.06
N GLU A 175 -19.04 23.99 -5.03
CA GLU A 175 -20.15 23.03 -4.96
C GLU A 175 -19.83 21.67 -5.61
N ASN A 176 -18.95 21.66 -6.62
CA ASN A 176 -18.64 20.47 -7.43
C ASN A 176 -17.24 19.93 -7.13
N VAL A 177 -16.96 19.63 -5.87
CA VAL A 177 -15.68 19.05 -5.46
C VAL A 177 -15.88 17.63 -4.93
N HIS A 178 -15.01 16.71 -5.33
CA HIS A 178 -15.02 15.34 -4.79
C HIS A 178 -14.64 15.33 -3.32
N ILE A 179 -15.38 14.57 -2.54
CA ILE A 179 -15.14 14.42 -1.09
C ILE A 179 -14.64 13.02 -0.82
N HIS A 180 -13.47 12.88 -0.20
CA HIS A 180 -12.94 11.58 0.18
C HIS A 180 -12.04 11.63 1.43
N SER A 181 -12.37 10.80 2.40
CA SER A 181 -11.63 10.67 3.66
C SER A 181 -11.19 9.23 3.95
N HIS A 182 -11.97 8.24 3.51
CA HIS A 182 -11.83 6.85 3.89
C HIS A 182 -10.59 6.19 3.26
N ASN A 183 -9.71 5.64 4.12
CA ASN A 183 -8.68 4.67 3.77
C ASN A 183 -9.23 3.24 3.90
N SER A 184 -8.43 2.20 3.63
CA SER A 184 -8.89 0.80 3.68
C SER A 184 -9.55 0.44 5.01
N ALA A 185 -8.93 0.77 6.14
CA ALA A 185 -9.49 0.47 7.47
C ALA A 185 -10.84 1.18 7.71
N ALA A 186 -10.93 2.46 7.35
CA ALA A 186 -12.19 3.21 7.49
C ALA A 186 -13.31 2.61 6.62
N ILE A 187 -13.00 2.16 5.39
CA ILE A 187 -13.97 1.51 4.50
C ILE A 187 -14.48 0.20 5.12
N LEU A 188 -13.55 -0.66 5.54
CA LEU A 188 -13.89 -1.98 6.08
C LEU A 188 -14.73 -1.87 7.37
N ARG A 189 -14.46 -0.85 8.19
CA ARG A 189 -15.18 -0.54 9.44
C ARG A 189 -16.54 0.12 9.22
N SER A 190 -16.74 0.83 8.10
CA SER A 190 -17.96 1.63 7.87
C SER A 190 -19.13 0.76 7.42
N LYS A 191 -20.32 1.03 7.98
CA LYS A 191 -21.59 0.40 7.58
C LYS A 191 -22.33 1.18 6.48
N MET A 192 -22.10 2.49 6.41
CA MET A 192 -22.72 3.39 5.43
C MET A 192 -21.66 4.28 4.80
N PHE A 193 -21.85 4.58 3.53
CA PHE A 193 -20.89 5.34 2.76
C PHE A 193 -21.56 6.42 1.92
N SER A 194 -21.25 7.70 2.19
CA SER A 194 -21.87 8.87 1.53
C SER A 194 -20.89 9.72 0.72
N GLU A 195 -19.57 9.43 0.79
CA GLU A 195 -18.57 10.20 0.05
C GLU A 195 -18.49 9.80 -1.42
N ASP A 196 -17.86 10.65 -2.24
CA ASP A 196 -17.75 10.44 -3.68
C ASP A 196 -16.71 9.37 -4.01
N LEU A 197 -15.58 9.38 -3.30
CA LEU A 197 -14.48 8.44 -3.50
C LEU A 197 -13.97 7.86 -2.18
N VAL A 198 -13.32 6.69 -2.28
CA VAL A 198 -12.52 6.05 -1.22
C VAL A 198 -11.11 5.77 -1.73
N ARG A 199 -10.11 5.89 -0.87
CA ARG A 199 -8.72 5.58 -1.23
C ARG A 199 -8.33 4.20 -0.71
N VAL A 200 -8.36 3.23 -1.62
CA VAL A 200 -8.11 1.82 -1.30
C VAL A 200 -6.65 1.49 -1.56
N GLY A 201 -5.90 1.24 -0.50
CA GLY A 201 -4.53 0.73 -0.56
C GLY A 201 -4.47 -0.73 -0.14
N ILE A 202 -4.05 -0.96 1.10
CA ILE A 202 -3.74 -2.29 1.63
C ILE A 202 -4.89 -3.30 1.50
N GLY A 203 -6.15 -2.86 1.59
CA GLY A 203 -7.32 -3.71 1.42
C GLY A 203 -7.44 -4.30 0.00
N ALA A 204 -7.02 -3.56 -1.05
CA ALA A 204 -7.01 -4.11 -2.41
C ALA A 204 -5.97 -5.24 -2.56
N TYR A 205 -4.90 -5.17 -1.79
CA TYR A 205 -3.83 -6.18 -1.77
C TYR A 205 -4.12 -7.37 -0.86
N GLY A 206 -5.27 -7.36 -0.16
CA GLY A 206 -5.79 -8.51 0.56
C GLY A 206 -5.49 -8.54 2.05
N TYR A 207 -5.22 -7.37 2.64
CA TYR A 207 -4.92 -7.29 4.07
C TYR A 207 -5.94 -6.42 4.79
N ASP A 208 -6.47 -6.95 5.88
CA ASP A 208 -7.32 -6.25 6.84
C ASP A 208 -6.52 -6.07 8.13
N GLU A 209 -6.23 -4.82 8.47
CA GLU A 209 -5.49 -4.46 9.69
C GLU A 209 -6.44 -4.10 10.85
N LEU A 210 -7.73 -4.41 10.74
CA LEU A 210 -8.72 -4.12 11.80
C LEU A 210 -8.58 -5.11 12.96
N PRO A 211 -8.68 -4.63 14.22
CA PRO A 211 -8.74 -5.52 15.36
C PRO A 211 -10.14 -6.17 15.47
N HIS A 212 -10.17 -7.39 15.99
CA HIS A 212 -11.42 -8.01 16.40
C HIS A 212 -12.15 -7.11 17.45
N PRO A 213 -13.48 -6.81 17.37
CA PRO A 213 -14.52 -7.58 16.70
C PRO A 213 -15.15 -6.86 15.47
N PHE A 214 -14.38 -6.13 14.67
CA PHE A 214 -14.95 -5.57 13.44
C PHE A 214 -15.33 -6.69 12.46
N ASP A 215 -16.34 -6.42 11.61
CA ASP A 215 -16.76 -7.38 10.60
C ASP A 215 -15.56 -7.83 9.76
N GLU A 216 -15.30 -9.12 9.76
CA GLU A 216 -14.26 -9.72 8.94
C GLU A 216 -14.69 -9.69 7.47
N THR A 217 -14.16 -8.74 6.73
CA THR A 217 -14.27 -8.79 5.26
C THR A 217 -13.27 -9.81 4.76
N ALA A 218 -13.74 -10.87 4.09
CA ALA A 218 -12.89 -11.95 3.61
C ALA A 218 -11.96 -11.50 2.47
N LEU A 219 -10.97 -10.66 2.79
CA LEU A 219 -9.92 -10.26 1.88
C LEU A 219 -8.89 -11.39 1.71
N LYS A 220 -8.27 -11.46 0.54
CA LYS A 220 -7.34 -12.52 0.16
C LYS A 220 -6.00 -11.91 -0.26
N PRO A 221 -4.86 -12.27 0.38
CA PRO A 221 -3.55 -11.85 -0.09
C PRO A 221 -3.36 -12.16 -1.57
N ILE A 222 -2.81 -11.19 -2.30
CA ILE A 222 -2.60 -11.35 -3.74
C ILE A 222 -1.15 -11.63 -4.12
N LEU A 223 -0.19 -11.42 -3.19
CA LEU A 223 1.23 -11.56 -3.42
C LEU A 223 1.77 -12.81 -2.73
N SER A 224 2.56 -13.60 -3.47
CA SER A 224 3.45 -14.61 -2.89
C SER A 224 4.87 -14.45 -3.43
N LEU A 225 5.87 -14.55 -2.54
CA LEU A 225 7.29 -14.46 -2.85
C LEU A 225 7.87 -15.87 -2.98
N HIS A 226 8.54 -16.12 -4.10
CA HIS A 226 9.14 -17.41 -4.41
C HIS A 226 10.64 -17.25 -4.65
N ALA A 227 11.41 -18.24 -4.21
CA ALA A 227 12.84 -18.31 -4.45
C ALA A 227 13.21 -19.64 -5.14
N LYS A 228 14.24 -19.59 -6.00
CA LYS A 228 14.74 -20.75 -6.74
C LYS A 228 16.00 -21.29 -6.10
N LYS A 229 16.16 -22.60 -6.18
CA LYS A 229 17.34 -23.29 -5.69
C LYS A 229 18.57 -22.93 -6.53
N VAL A 230 19.66 -22.60 -5.84
CA VAL A 230 20.97 -22.29 -6.44
C VAL A 230 21.94 -23.46 -6.28
N SER A 231 21.94 -24.09 -5.10
CA SER A 231 22.83 -25.20 -4.81
C SER A 231 22.28 -26.07 -3.69
N THR A 232 22.74 -27.31 -3.62
CA THR A 232 22.39 -28.26 -2.57
C THR A 232 23.67 -28.93 -2.03
N ARG A 233 23.70 -29.20 -0.72
CA ARG A 233 24.78 -29.93 -0.07
C ARG A 233 24.24 -30.77 1.08
N VAL A 234 24.94 -31.86 1.38
CA VAL A 234 24.69 -32.66 2.57
C VAL A 234 25.58 -32.12 3.68
N LEU A 235 24.98 -31.83 4.84
CA LEU A 235 25.69 -31.48 6.07
C LEU A 235 25.72 -32.68 7.00
N THR A 236 26.88 -32.90 7.64
CA THR A 236 26.99 -33.85 8.74
C THR A 236 26.75 -33.15 10.07
N VAL A 237 26.44 -33.95 11.11
CA VAL A 237 26.26 -33.48 12.49
C VAL A 237 27.40 -32.54 12.91
N GLY A 238 27.05 -31.39 13.49
CA GLY A 238 28.00 -30.37 13.98
C GLY A 238 28.48 -29.37 12.93
N GLN A 239 28.21 -29.58 11.65
CA GLN A 239 28.51 -28.57 10.63
C GLN A 239 27.56 -27.36 10.77
N ARG A 240 28.10 -26.17 10.42
CA ARG A 240 27.41 -24.89 10.65
C ARG A 240 27.02 -24.22 9.34
N VAL A 241 25.90 -23.47 9.35
CA VAL A 241 25.36 -22.77 8.17
C VAL A 241 25.51 -21.26 8.30
N GLY A 242 25.94 -20.62 7.22
CA GLY A 242 25.92 -19.18 7.00
C GLY A 242 26.89 -18.38 7.85
N TYR A 243 26.70 -17.06 7.82
CA TYR A 243 27.52 -16.12 8.58
C TYR A 243 27.41 -16.34 10.09
N GLY A 244 28.55 -16.32 10.78
CA GLY A 244 28.63 -16.60 12.22
C GLY A 244 28.41 -18.08 12.55
N GLY A 245 27.88 -18.87 11.61
CA GLY A 245 27.53 -20.26 11.85
C GLY A 245 26.45 -20.42 12.93
N ASP A 246 25.44 -19.53 12.93
CA ASP A 246 24.42 -19.48 13.96
C ASP A 246 23.54 -20.74 13.98
N TYR A 247 23.37 -21.40 12.84
CA TYR A 247 22.74 -22.71 12.80
C TYR A 247 23.77 -23.82 12.81
N THR A 248 23.61 -24.82 13.69
CA THR A 248 24.43 -26.02 13.74
C THR A 248 23.57 -27.25 13.43
N ALA A 249 24.00 -28.06 12.45
CA ALA A 249 23.30 -29.30 12.08
C ALA A 249 23.27 -30.30 13.23
N GLY A 250 22.10 -30.60 13.77
CA GLY A 250 21.90 -31.61 14.83
C GLY A 250 21.81 -33.05 14.32
N LYS A 251 21.69 -33.22 13.00
CA LYS A 251 21.62 -34.50 12.28
C LYS A 251 22.29 -34.37 10.92
N ASN A 252 22.54 -35.48 10.25
CA ASN A 252 22.87 -35.43 8.82
C ASN A 252 21.64 -34.93 8.05
N MET A 253 21.79 -33.89 7.21
CA MET A 253 20.68 -33.25 6.56
C MET A 253 21.07 -32.66 5.19
N THR A 254 20.10 -32.58 4.28
CA THR A 254 20.29 -31.92 3.00
C THR A 254 19.86 -30.45 3.12
N VAL A 255 20.76 -29.53 2.80
CA VAL A 255 20.51 -28.09 2.84
C VAL A 255 20.68 -27.51 1.45
N SER A 256 19.66 -26.78 0.99
CA SER A 256 19.72 -26.01 -0.24
C SER A 256 19.76 -24.51 0.02
N THR A 257 20.49 -23.82 -0.85
CA THR A 257 20.58 -22.35 -0.91
C THR A 257 19.60 -21.84 -1.96
N TYR A 258 18.84 -20.82 -1.63
CA TYR A 258 17.83 -20.20 -2.48
C TYR A 258 18.13 -18.72 -2.71
N ASP A 259 17.81 -18.20 -3.89
CA ASP A 259 18.20 -16.91 -4.43
C ASP A 259 17.29 -15.76 -3.98
N ILE A 260 17.17 -15.54 -2.69
CA ILE A 260 16.50 -14.38 -2.08
C ILE A 260 17.28 -13.93 -0.84
N GLY A 261 17.51 -12.65 -0.69
CA GLY A 261 18.20 -12.08 0.45
C GLY A 261 17.82 -10.65 0.75
N TYR A 262 18.55 -9.99 1.68
CA TYR A 262 18.21 -8.62 2.04
C TYR A 262 18.57 -7.60 0.93
N GLY A 263 19.40 -7.96 -0.03
CA GLY A 263 19.64 -7.20 -1.25
C GLY A 263 18.42 -7.12 -2.17
N ASP A 264 17.49 -8.07 -2.06
CA ASP A 264 16.20 -8.08 -2.77
C ASP A 264 15.09 -7.38 -1.98
N GLY A 265 15.42 -6.82 -0.80
CA GLY A 265 14.45 -6.24 0.11
C GLY A 265 13.79 -7.23 1.06
N TRP A 266 14.25 -8.49 1.10
CA TRP A 266 13.81 -9.42 2.14
C TRP A 266 14.46 -9.08 3.48
N CYS A 267 13.73 -9.24 4.58
CA CYS A 267 14.24 -8.90 5.90
C CYS A 267 15.37 -9.86 6.32
N ARG A 268 16.44 -9.31 6.92
CA ARG A 268 17.53 -10.14 7.45
C ARG A 268 17.08 -11.00 8.63
N GLY A 269 16.08 -10.55 9.37
CA GLY A 269 15.54 -11.26 10.55
C GLY A 269 16.48 -11.26 11.75
N ASP A 270 16.06 -11.97 12.79
CA ASP A 270 16.81 -12.20 14.01
C ASP A 270 17.45 -13.60 13.95
N ALA A 271 18.74 -13.72 14.30
CA ALA A 271 19.45 -14.99 14.30
C ALA A 271 18.86 -15.99 15.32
N ASP A 272 18.34 -15.49 16.45
CA ASP A 272 17.77 -16.31 17.52
C ASP A 272 16.33 -16.76 17.23
N LYS A 273 15.69 -16.15 16.22
CA LYS A 273 14.31 -16.44 15.81
C LYS A 273 14.22 -16.65 14.30
N ALA A 274 14.41 -17.92 13.89
CA ALA A 274 14.32 -18.28 12.48
C ALA A 274 12.95 -17.93 11.89
N PHE A 275 12.95 -17.27 10.73
CA PHE A 275 11.73 -17.08 9.95
C PHE A 275 11.26 -18.41 9.37
N ILE A 276 9.97 -18.71 9.54
CA ILE A 276 9.33 -19.91 9.00
C ILE A 276 8.65 -19.53 7.68
N THR A 277 9.07 -20.16 6.59
CA THR A 277 8.51 -19.92 5.26
C THR A 277 7.04 -20.36 5.16
N ALA A 278 6.35 -19.96 4.10
CA ALA A 278 4.99 -20.41 3.80
C ALA A 278 4.86 -21.93 3.64
N GLU A 279 5.98 -22.63 3.43
CA GLU A 279 6.05 -24.11 3.37
C GLU A 279 6.45 -24.75 4.70
N ALA A 280 6.36 -24.00 5.80
CA ALA A 280 6.72 -24.44 7.15
C ALA A 280 8.21 -24.86 7.31
N LEU A 281 9.10 -24.30 6.49
CA LEU A 281 10.54 -24.54 6.56
C LEU A 281 11.23 -23.37 7.28
N PRO A 282 12.01 -23.59 8.34
CA PRO A 282 12.79 -22.56 8.99
C PRO A 282 13.98 -22.13 8.12
N ILE A 283 14.26 -20.84 8.03
CA ILE A 283 15.52 -20.34 7.46
C ILE A 283 16.65 -20.72 8.42
N LEU A 284 17.67 -21.39 7.89
CA LEU A 284 18.81 -21.90 8.66
C LEU A 284 19.93 -20.85 8.72
N GLY A 285 20.22 -20.36 9.91
CA GLY A 285 21.19 -19.29 10.13
C GLY A 285 20.71 -17.94 9.61
N ARG A 286 21.64 -17.01 9.37
CA ARG A 286 21.34 -15.65 8.95
C ARG A 286 21.01 -15.56 7.46
N VAL A 287 20.03 -14.75 7.12
CA VAL A 287 19.80 -14.31 5.73
C VAL A 287 21.04 -13.55 5.24
N SER A 288 21.56 -13.89 4.08
CA SER A 288 22.66 -13.17 3.43
C SER A 288 22.13 -12.07 2.48
N MET A 289 23.03 -11.40 1.78
CA MET A 289 22.65 -10.36 0.81
C MET A 289 21.71 -10.92 -0.26
N ASP A 290 22.04 -12.10 -0.80
CA ASP A 290 21.36 -12.65 -1.98
C ASP A 290 20.74 -14.04 -1.74
N PHE A 291 20.92 -14.62 -0.53
CA PHE A 291 20.56 -16.03 -0.31
C PHE A 291 19.99 -16.32 1.08
N ILE A 292 19.12 -17.33 1.10
CA ILE A 292 18.67 -18.04 2.30
C ILE A 292 19.03 -19.52 2.19
N SER A 293 19.14 -20.21 3.32
CA SER A 293 19.40 -21.66 3.39
C SER A 293 18.24 -22.38 4.09
N LEU A 294 17.81 -23.51 3.54
CA LEU A 294 16.68 -24.31 4.06
C LEU A 294 17.02 -25.80 4.00
N GLU A 295 16.46 -26.61 4.91
CA GLU A 295 16.43 -28.07 4.78
C GLU A 295 15.36 -28.45 3.73
N SER A 296 15.75 -28.48 2.46
CA SER A 296 14.85 -28.78 1.34
C SER A 296 15.64 -29.20 0.11
N GLU A 297 15.02 -30.01 -0.76
CA GLU A 297 15.54 -30.40 -2.07
C GLU A 297 14.71 -29.83 -3.23
N LYS A 298 13.64 -29.07 -2.95
CA LYS A 298 12.76 -28.48 -3.95
C LYS A 298 13.50 -27.49 -4.84
N GLU A 299 13.17 -27.44 -6.13
CA GLU A 299 13.72 -26.48 -7.09
C GLU A 299 13.22 -25.04 -6.86
N GLU A 300 12.02 -24.91 -6.30
CA GLU A 300 11.36 -23.65 -5.98
C GLU A 300 10.66 -23.79 -4.64
N ILE A 301 10.71 -22.72 -3.83
CA ILE A 301 9.97 -22.63 -2.57
C ILE A 301 9.15 -21.36 -2.53
N CYS A 302 8.00 -21.43 -1.86
CA CYS A 302 7.25 -20.23 -1.46
C CYS A 302 7.79 -19.71 -0.13
N VAL A 303 8.47 -18.60 -0.15
CA VAL A 303 9.04 -17.95 1.05
C VAL A 303 7.94 -17.33 1.88
N MET A 304 7.02 -16.59 1.23
CA MET A 304 5.92 -15.88 1.86
C MET A 304 4.70 -15.86 0.91
N ASN A 305 3.51 -16.08 1.46
CA ASN A 305 2.22 -15.95 0.77
C ASN A 305 1.20 -15.11 1.55
N ASN A 306 1.58 -14.63 2.73
CA ASN A 306 0.79 -13.73 3.56
C ASN A 306 1.72 -12.77 4.31
N ALA A 307 1.67 -11.47 3.97
CA ALA A 307 2.53 -10.48 4.58
C ALA A 307 2.17 -10.17 6.04
N GLN A 308 0.92 -10.39 6.49
CA GLN A 308 0.55 -10.22 7.91
C GLN A 308 1.22 -11.30 8.77
N GLU A 309 1.23 -12.54 8.29
CA GLU A 309 1.92 -13.63 9.00
C GLU A 309 3.44 -13.44 9.00
N ALA A 310 4.01 -12.96 7.89
CA ALA A 310 5.41 -12.59 7.84
C ALA A 310 5.74 -11.42 8.79
N ALA A 311 4.92 -10.39 8.80
CA ALA A 311 5.09 -9.22 9.67
C ALA A 311 5.08 -9.59 11.17
N LYS A 312 4.20 -10.50 11.59
CA LYS A 312 4.19 -11.04 12.96
C LYS A 312 5.51 -11.70 13.34
N GLN A 313 6.08 -12.50 12.44
CA GLN A 313 7.37 -13.15 12.66
C GLN A 313 8.52 -12.15 12.70
N LEU A 314 8.48 -11.13 11.83
CA LEU A 314 9.51 -10.10 11.66
C LEU A 314 9.34 -8.91 12.63
N GLN A 315 8.29 -8.90 13.46
CA GLN A 315 7.97 -7.84 14.42
C GLN A 315 7.79 -6.46 13.77
N THR A 316 7.09 -6.44 12.63
CA THR A 316 6.79 -5.24 11.86
C THR A 316 5.33 -5.26 11.37
N ILE A 317 5.01 -4.47 10.34
CA ILE A 317 3.69 -4.38 9.72
C ILE A 317 3.69 -4.92 8.30
N SER A 318 2.54 -5.40 7.82
CA SER A 318 2.39 -5.94 6.46
C SER A 318 2.84 -4.97 5.37
N TYR A 319 2.60 -3.67 5.56
CA TYR A 319 3.05 -2.61 4.66
C TYR A 319 4.56 -2.62 4.43
N GLU A 320 5.36 -2.71 5.50
CA GLU A 320 6.82 -2.70 5.41
C GLU A 320 7.32 -3.95 4.68
N VAL A 321 6.78 -5.12 5.01
CA VAL A 321 7.16 -6.39 4.38
C VAL A 321 7.00 -6.33 2.86
N ILE A 322 5.85 -5.86 2.36
CA ILE A 322 5.58 -5.84 0.90
C ILE A 322 6.26 -4.69 0.18
N THR A 323 6.35 -3.50 0.80
CA THR A 323 6.96 -2.32 0.15
C THR A 323 8.49 -2.38 0.13
N ALA A 324 9.11 -3.18 0.99
CA ALA A 324 10.56 -3.40 0.99
C ALA A 324 11.03 -4.21 -0.22
N LEU A 325 10.19 -5.08 -0.79
CA LEU A 325 10.55 -5.93 -1.92
C LEU A 325 10.94 -5.09 -3.15
N HIS A 326 12.16 -5.29 -3.64
CA HIS A 326 12.73 -4.49 -4.73
C HIS A 326 11.91 -4.57 -6.01
N ALA A 327 11.88 -3.47 -6.75
CA ALA A 327 11.14 -3.37 -8.00
C ALA A 327 11.68 -4.33 -9.08
N ASP A 328 12.95 -4.70 -9.00
CA ASP A 328 13.63 -5.57 -9.97
C ASP A 328 13.26 -7.05 -9.84
N ILE A 329 12.68 -7.48 -8.72
CA ILE A 329 12.12 -8.83 -8.62
C ILE A 329 10.99 -8.97 -9.64
N GLU A 330 11.06 -9.97 -10.51
CA GLU A 330 10.05 -10.22 -11.53
C GLU A 330 8.66 -10.48 -10.92
N ARG A 331 7.62 -9.80 -11.43
CA ARG A 331 6.22 -10.04 -11.06
C ARG A 331 5.52 -10.82 -12.16
N ARG A 332 4.92 -11.95 -11.80
CA ARG A 332 4.20 -12.87 -12.69
C ARG A 332 2.74 -12.96 -12.29
N LEU A 333 1.86 -12.94 -13.27
CA LEU A 333 0.45 -13.27 -13.06
C LEU A 333 0.31 -14.76 -12.77
N ALA A 334 -0.53 -15.10 -11.77
CA ALA A 334 -0.91 -16.47 -11.41
C ALA A 334 -2.43 -16.63 -11.53
#